data_6d51e54818485d1af4e25d8fca477f4b
#
_entry.id   6d51e54818485d1af4e25d8fca477f4b
#
_cell.length_a   1.000
_cell.length_b   1.000
_cell.length_c   1.000
_cell.angle_alpha   90.00
_cell.angle_beta   90.00
_cell.angle_gamma   90.00
#
_symmetry.space_group_name_H-M   'P 1'
#
loop_
_entity.id
_entity.type
_entity.pdbx_description
1 polymer ?
#
loop_
_entity_poly.entity_id
_entity_poly.type
_entity_poly.pdbx_seq_one_letter_code
_entity_poly.pdbx_strand_id
1 'polypeptide(L)'
;MYKRQRENFINTESGFDPEKWKLFAEQGWLAMPFSSESGGFDFGPIELSILFEEFGKFLVLEPYLSNVVLSGYILDNSSFNKKNDFISKLISGEEQISLAYMEQNRNYDFKDITCLLEGTDSLTLNGTKNLVLNGSNADHYLVTVNHNEVTTIVLVSKDTDGLSINNFKTVDDRRISQLNFENVGINADQIVATGDEAEQLIKDAINYGTLCVSAEAVGCMESCYLKTVEYTKSREQFGQPISNFQVLQHKMVDMFIEAELCKSLLYKSMIDMHENNDSKYRSVSALKSQVGLSGKKVGEDAVQLHGGMGVSEEMSIGHYLKRFIAIDSQFGNSYFHLKKFNNS
;
A
#
# COMPACT_ATOMS: atom_id res chain seq x y z
N MET A 1 20.87 -5.18 -12.69
CA MET A 1 21.04 -6.17 -11.61
C MET A 1 19.72 -6.45 -10.89
N TYR A 2 19.00 -5.46 -10.40
CA TYR A 2 17.75 -5.58 -9.64
C TYR A 2 16.61 -6.31 -10.39
N LYS A 3 16.50 -6.18 -11.69
CA LYS A 3 15.43 -6.73 -12.53
C LYS A 3 15.35 -8.26 -12.52
N ARG A 4 16.46 -8.97 -12.72
CA ARG A 4 16.51 -10.44 -12.62
C ARG A 4 16.25 -10.94 -11.21
N GLN A 5 16.62 -10.15 -10.19
CA GLN A 5 16.35 -10.47 -8.79
C GLN A 5 14.85 -10.36 -8.48
N ARG A 6 14.15 -9.30 -8.96
CA ARG A 6 12.70 -9.13 -8.76
C ARG A 6 11.92 -10.31 -9.34
N GLU A 7 12.23 -10.74 -10.58
CA GLU A 7 11.58 -11.90 -11.22
C GLU A 7 11.73 -13.20 -10.40
N ASN A 8 12.88 -13.38 -9.75
CA ASN A 8 13.09 -14.54 -8.89
C ASN A 8 12.16 -14.51 -7.68
N PHE A 9 11.97 -13.35 -7.03
CA PHE A 9 11.19 -13.23 -5.81
C PHE A 9 9.67 -13.21 -6.02
N ILE A 10 9.15 -12.63 -7.10
CA ILE A 10 7.70 -12.66 -7.40
C ILE A 10 7.17 -14.09 -7.61
N ASN A 11 8.05 -15.05 -7.90
CA ASN A 11 7.70 -16.46 -8.07
C ASN A 11 7.89 -17.30 -6.80
N THR A 12 8.49 -16.74 -5.72
CA THR A 12 8.58 -17.42 -4.43
C THR A 12 7.25 -17.39 -3.69
N GLU A 13 7.11 -18.19 -2.66
CA GLU A 13 5.93 -18.20 -1.79
C GLU A 13 5.76 -16.84 -1.09
N SER A 14 6.83 -16.27 -0.55
CA SER A 14 6.82 -14.94 0.10
C SER A 14 6.46 -13.80 -0.85
N GLY A 15 6.87 -13.86 -2.12
CA GLY A 15 6.68 -12.80 -3.11
C GLY A 15 7.60 -11.59 -2.94
N PHE A 16 8.54 -11.62 -1.99
CA PHE A 16 9.56 -10.59 -1.73
C PHE A 16 10.88 -11.26 -1.29
N ASP A 17 11.94 -10.46 -1.10
CA ASP A 17 13.26 -10.92 -0.66
C ASP A 17 13.35 -10.89 0.87
N PRO A 18 13.33 -12.04 1.59
CA PRO A 18 13.44 -12.06 3.05
C PRO A 18 14.75 -11.46 3.58
N GLU A 19 15.85 -11.59 2.84
CA GLU A 19 17.13 -11.01 3.25
C GLU A 19 17.10 -9.47 3.20
N LYS A 20 16.39 -8.89 2.21
CA LYS A 20 16.18 -7.45 2.16
C LYS A 20 15.23 -6.97 3.27
N TRP A 21 14.22 -7.75 3.60
CA TRP A 21 13.35 -7.41 4.73
C TRP A 21 14.15 -7.34 6.03
N LYS A 22 15.02 -8.34 6.25
CA LYS A 22 15.96 -8.33 7.37
C LYS A 22 16.92 -7.13 7.32
N LEU A 23 17.44 -6.81 6.14
CA LEU A 23 18.30 -5.63 5.95
C LEU A 23 17.53 -4.32 6.29
N PHE A 24 16.25 -4.21 5.96
CA PHE A 24 15.43 -3.05 6.34
C PHE A 24 15.32 -2.92 7.87
N ALA A 25 15.17 -4.04 8.59
CA ALA A 25 15.20 -4.05 10.04
C ALA A 25 16.58 -3.61 10.59
N GLU A 26 17.66 -4.21 10.10
CA GLU A 26 19.04 -3.89 10.51
C GLU A 26 19.43 -2.42 10.25
N GLN A 27 18.89 -1.81 9.20
CA GLN A 27 19.09 -0.40 8.87
C GLN A 27 18.14 0.55 9.64
N GLY A 28 17.26 0.02 10.46
CA GLY A 28 16.27 0.78 11.22
C GLY A 28 15.09 1.31 10.39
N TRP A 29 14.95 0.89 9.13
CA TRP A 29 13.85 1.38 8.29
C TRP A 29 12.49 0.96 8.81
N LEU A 30 12.38 -0.23 9.40
CA LEU A 30 11.11 -0.69 9.97
C LEU A 30 10.70 0.10 11.22
N ALA A 31 11.66 0.73 11.90
CA ALA A 31 11.43 1.54 13.09
C ALA A 31 11.02 2.99 12.79
N MET A 32 11.17 3.44 11.53
CA MET A 32 11.05 4.86 11.16
C MET A 32 9.79 5.56 11.72
N PRO A 33 8.55 5.08 11.48
CA PRO A 33 7.36 5.84 11.85
C PRO A 33 6.87 5.57 13.27
N PHE A 34 7.43 4.58 13.97
CA PHE A 34 7.00 4.30 15.32
C PHE A 34 7.45 5.37 16.31
N SER A 35 6.67 5.56 17.38
CA SER A 35 7.01 6.47 18.45
C SER A 35 8.31 6.05 19.15
N SER A 36 9.05 7.04 19.67
CA SER A 36 10.25 6.79 20.45
C SER A 36 9.97 5.97 21.71
N GLU A 37 8.76 6.06 22.28
CA GLU A 37 8.28 5.23 23.39
C GLU A 37 8.17 3.75 23.01
N SER A 38 7.87 3.46 21.73
CA SER A 38 7.79 2.12 21.15
C SER A 38 9.12 1.63 20.53
N GLY A 39 10.19 2.44 20.63
CA GLY A 39 11.51 2.12 20.08
C GLY A 39 11.73 2.59 18.65
N GLY A 40 10.90 3.50 18.15
CA GLY A 40 11.00 4.09 16.81
C GLY A 40 11.72 5.45 16.77
N PHE A 41 11.59 6.14 15.64
CA PHE A 41 12.28 7.41 15.36
C PHE A 41 11.33 8.60 15.21
N ASP A 42 10.03 8.45 15.46
CA ASP A 42 9.00 9.49 15.33
C ASP A 42 8.92 10.12 13.92
N PHE A 43 9.30 9.39 12.87
CA PHE A 43 9.21 9.88 11.51
C PHE A 43 7.77 9.91 11.02
N GLY A 44 7.43 10.97 10.30
CA GLY A 44 6.06 11.26 9.91
C GLY A 44 5.75 11.04 8.42
N PRO A 45 4.67 11.69 7.94
CA PRO A 45 4.22 11.58 6.57
C PRO A 45 5.26 12.02 5.53
N ILE A 46 6.14 12.97 5.88
CA ILE A 46 7.16 13.51 4.97
C ILE A 46 8.19 12.42 4.67
N GLU A 47 8.80 11.84 5.71
CA GLU A 47 9.84 10.83 5.59
C GLU A 47 9.30 9.56 4.93
N LEU A 48 8.08 9.13 5.30
CA LEU A 48 7.41 8.02 4.66
C LEU A 48 7.16 8.28 3.17
N SER A 49 6.74 9.49 2.80
CA SER A 49 6.52 9.84 1.39
C SER A 49 7.82 9.78 0.58
N ILE A 50 8.94 10.28 1.13
CA ILE A 50 10.25 10.20 0.50
C ILE A 50 10.67 8.73 0.31
N LEU A 51 10.50 7.89 1.33
CA LEU A 51 10.82 6.46 1.27
C LEU A 51 9.99 5.75 0.19
N PHE A 52 8.69 6.02 0.14
CA PHE A 52 7.79 5.39 -0.83
C PHE A 52 8.02 5.90 -2.26
N GLU A 53 8.42 7.16 -2.46
CA GLU A 53 8.87 7.65 -3.77
C GLU A 53 10.06 6.85 -4.27
N GLU A 54 11.07 6.57 -3.40
CA GLU A 54 12.19 5.71 -3.74
C GLU A 54 11.76 4.25 -3.97
N PHE A 55 10.86 3.70 -3.16
CA PHE A 55 10.30 2.37 -3.39
C PHE A 55 9.64 2.25 -4.76
N GLY A 56 8.94 3.29 -5.20
CA GLY A 56 8.33 3.37 -6.52
C GLY A 56 9.34 3.35 -7.66
N LYS A 57 10.44 4.10 -7.54
CA LYS A 57 11.51 4.13 -8.56
C LYS A 57 12.09 2.75 -8.83
N PHE A 58 12.14 1.89 -7.82
CA PHE A 58 12.73 0.56 -7.89
C PHE A 58 11.71 -0.58 -7.89
N LEU A 59 10.40 -0.30 -7.82
CA LEU A 59 9.34 -1.32 -7.73
C LEU A 59 9.56 -2.30 -6.56
N VAL A 60 9.87 -1.78 -5.37
CA VAL A 60 10.17 -2.55 -4.17
C VAL A 60 9.00 -3.47 -3.80
N LEU A 61 9.29 -4.74 -3.47
CA LEU A 61 8.29 -5.78 -3.20
C LEU A 61 8.04 -6.01 -1.70
N GLU A 62 9.00 -5.62 -0.88
CA GLU A 62 8.99 -5.83 0.56
C GLU A 62 7.72 -5.23 1.20
N PRO A 63 7.07 -5.93 2.15
CA PRO A 63 5.72 -5.62 2.62
C PRO A 63 5.65 -4.48 3.64
N TYR A 64 6.41 -3.41 3.41
CA TYR A 64 6.49 -2.25 4.30
C TYR A 64 5.12 -1.58 4.53
N LEU A 65 4.32 -1.45 3.46
CA LEU A 65 3.00 -0.84 3.52
C LEU A 65 2.06 -1.57 4.50
N SER A 66 1.95 -2.89 4.38
CA SER A 66 1.04 -3.68 5.20
C SER A 66 1.48 -3.76 6.66
N ASN A 67 2.78 -3.98 6.89
CA ASN A 67 3.31 -4.19 8.23
C ASN A 67 3.52 -2.89 9.00
N VAL A 68 4.27 -1.95 8.41
CA VAL A 68 4.73 -0.76 9.13
C VAL A 68 3.70 0.37 9.04
N VAL A 69 3.20 0.67 7.80
CA VAL A 69 2.31 1.82 7.61
C VAL A 69 0.90 1.54 8.10
N LEU A 70 0.32 0.38 7.79
CA LEU A 70 -1.07 0.09 8.16
C LEU A 70 -1.16 -0.51 9.57
N SER A 71 -0.61 -1.71 9.75
CA SER A 71 -0.72 -2.43 11.02
C SER A 71 0.08 -1.77 12.13
N GLY A 72 1.29 -1.31 11.81
CA GLY A 72 2.16 -0.60 12.75
C GLY A 72 1.52 0.67 13.27
N TYR A 73 0.92 1.49 12.37
CA TYR A 73 0.21 2.71 12.78
C TYR A 73 -0.92 2.41 13.78
N ILE A 74 -1.76 1.40 13.48
CA ILE A 74 -2.87 1.03 14.37
C ILE A 74 -2.36 0.60 15.74
N LEU A 75 -1.34 -0.25 15.80
CA LEU A 75 -0.78 -0.72 17.06
C LEU A 75 -0.17 0.43 17.87
N ASP A 76 0.67 1.26 17.27
CA ASP A 76 1.40 2.32 17.97
C ASP A 76 0.45 3.38 18.57
N ASN A 77 -0.63 3.72 17.83
CA ASN A 77 -1.59 4.74 18.25
C ASN A 77 -2.79 4.18 19.03
N SER A 78 -2.87 2.86 19.26
CA SER A 78 -3.94 2.25 20.03
C SER A 78 -3.68 2.26 21.54
N SER A 79 -4.76 2.09 22.30
CA SER A 79 -4.71 1.84 23.74
C SER A 79 -4.37 0.39 24.12
N PHE A 80 -3.96 -0.45 23.17
CA PHE A 80 -3.69 -1.87 23.34
C PHE A 80 -2.52 -2.15 24.28
N ASN A 81 -2.78 -2.84 25.38
CA ASN A 81 -1.79 -3.06 26.45
C ASN A 81 -0.55 -3.87 26.01
N LYS A 82 -0.68 -4.72 24.99
CA LYS A 82 0.41 -5.58 24.49
C LYS A 82 1.11 -4.99 23.26
N LYS A 83 0.78 -3.76 22.86
CA LYS A 83 1.28 -3.18 21.60
C LYS A 83 2.81 -3.18 21.49
N ASN A 84 3.53 -2.88 22.56
CA ASN A 84 4.99 -2.79 22.55
C ASN A 84 5.67 -4.14 22.23
N ASP A 85 5.08 -5.26 22.67
CA ASP A 85 5.59 -6.59 22.35
C ASP A 85 5.49 -6.88 20.85
N PHE A 86 4.37 -6.52 20.21
CA PHE A 86 4.18 -6.67 18.77
C PHE A 86 5.00 -5.68 17.97
N ILE A 87 5.07 -4.42 18.40
CA ILE A 87 5.87 -3.39 17.72
C ILE A 87 7.36 -3.75 17.73
N SER A 88 7.89 -4.27 18.85
CA SER A 88 9.30 -4.69 18.89
C SER A 88 9.61 -5.79 17.87
N LYS A 89 8.70 -6.73 17.66
CA LYS A 89 8.84 -7.81 16.66
C LYS A 89 8.65 -7.30 15.22
N LEU A 90 7.77 -6.31 15.01
CA LEU A 90 7.65 -5.64 13.71
C LEU A 90 8.94 -4.88 13.36
N ILE A 91 9.52 -4.14 14.31
CA ILE A 91 10.76 -3.38 14.13
C ILE A 91 11.95 -4.30 13.86
N SER A 92 12.04 -5.43 14.57
CA SER A 92 13.09 -6.44 14.32
C SER A 92 12.88 -7.22 13.01
N GLY A 93 11.69 -7.16 12.43
CA GLY A 93 11.32 -7.91 11.23
C GLY A 93 11.04 -9.40 11.49
N GLU A 94 10.94 -9.81 12.76
CA GLU A 94 10.70 -11.20 13.17
C GLU A 94 9.27 -11.65 12.88
N GLU A 95 8.29 -10.79 13.11
CA GLU A 95 6.88 -11.06 12.84
C GLU A 95 6.30 -10.05 11.84
N GLN A 96 5.28 -10.48 11.13
CA GLN A 96 4.54 -9.67 10.18
C GLN A 96 3.06 -9.62 10.58
N ILE A 97 2.47 -8.43 10.48
CA ILE A 97 1.07 -8.19 10.82
C ILE A 97 0.37 -7.52 9.66
N SER A 98 -0.79 -8.02 9.27
CA SER A 98 -1.57 -7.47 8.17
C SER A 98 -2.94 -6.97 8.63
N LEU A 99 -3.36 -5.80 8.10
CA LEU A 99 -4.68 -5.25 8.34
C LEU A 99 -5.72 -5.89 7.43
N ALA A 100 -6.74 -6.52 8.04
CA ALA A 100 -7.87 -7.17 7.38
C ALA A 100 -9.14 -6.35 7.61
N TYR A 101 -9.42 -5.37 6.73
CA TYR A 101 -10.58 -4.47 6.86
C TYR A 101 -11.56 -4.56 5.68
N MET A 102 -11.08 -4.92 4.48
CA MET A 102 -11.91 -4.97 3.29
C MET A 102 -12.87 -6.17 3.28
N GLU A 103 -14.10 -5.93 2.87
CA GLU A 103 -15.10 -6.98 2.67
C GLU A 103 -15.67 -6.93 1.24
N GLN A 104 -16.29 -8.02 0.82
CA GLN A 104 -16.89 -8.11 -0.51
C GLN A 104 -18.03 -7.10 -0.67
N ASN A 105 -18.10 -6.44 -1.84
CA ASN A 105 -19.16 -5.51 -2.23
C ASN A 105 -19.27 -4.21 -1.39
N ARG A 106 -18.21 -3.76 -0.72
CA ARG A 106 -18.22 -2.57 0.16
C ARG A 106 -17.73 -1.27 -0.50
N ASN A 107 -17.39 -1.25 -1.77
CA ASN A 107 -17.01 -0.04 -2.52
C ASN A 107 -16.00 0.87 -1.78
N TYR A 108 -14.99 0.26 -1.12
CA TYR A 108 -13.96 0.94 -0.29
C TYR A 108 -14.48 1.55 1.03
N ASP A 109 -15.74 1.33 1.40
CA ASP A 109 -16.25 1.74 2.71
C ASP A 109 -15.86 0.70 3.77
N PHE A 110 -15.29 1.17 4.89
CA PHE A 110 -14.89 0.33 6.01
C PHE A 110 -15.91 0.36 7.18
N LYS A 111 -16.99 1.14 7.08
CA LYS A 111 -17.96 1.33 8.17
C LYS A 111 -19.00 0.22 8.25
N ASP A 112 -19.48 -0.25 7.12
CA ASP A 112 -20.47 -1.32 7.05
C ASP A 112 -19.82 -2.70 7.21
N ILE A 113 -19.42 -3.06 8.43
CA ILE A 113 -18.71 -4.31 8.70
C ILE A 113 -19.70 -5.45 8.87
N THR A 114 -19.58 -6.51 8.06
CA THR A 114 -20.38 -7.73 8.14
C THR A 114 -19.68 -8.88 8.86
N CYS A 115 -18.38 -8.76 9.10
CA CYS A 115 -17.63 -9.70 9.93
C CYS A 115 -18.05 -9.48 11.40
N LEU A 116 -18.65 -10.49 12.03
CA LEU A 116 -19.30 -10.35 13.34
C LEU A 116 -18.44 -10.95 14.47
N LEU A 117 -18.39 -10.23 15.58
CA LEU A 117 -17.86 -10.73 16.85
C LEU A 117 -19.04 -10.87 17.83
N GLU A 118 -19.41 -12.09 18.15
CA GLU A 118 -20.57 -12.40 18.97
C GLU A 118 -20.17 -12.95 20.34
N GLY A 119 -20.99 -12.73 21.35
CA GLY A 119 -20.79 -13.24 22.72
C GLY A 119 -20.44 -12.13 23.72
N THR A 120 -20.37 -12.52 25.00
CA THR A 120 -20.00 -11.65 26.13
C THR A 120 -18.81 -12.20 26.90
N ASP A 121 -18.90 -13.44 27.40
CA ASP A 121 -17.85 -14.09 28.18
C ASP A 121 -16.88 -14.90 27.29
N SER A 122 -17.39 -15.47 26.20
CA SER A 122 -16.60 -16.11 25.13
C SER A 122 -16.97 -15.47 23.80
N LEU A 123 -16.02 -14.77 23.22
CA LEU A 123 -16.23 -14.08 21.95
C LEU A 123 -15.92 -15.03 20.79
N THR A 124 -16.76 -15.01 19.76
CA THR A 124 -16.64 -15.84 18.58
C THR A 124 -16.71 -14.96 17.33
N LEU A 125 -15.68 -15.06 16.50
CA LEU A 125 -15.54 -14.31 15.25
C LEU A 125 -16.01 -15.14 14.05
N ASN A 126 -16.91 -14.58 13.26
CA ASN A 126 -17.42 -15.16 12.02
C ASN A 126 -17.44 -14.14 10.88
N GLY A 127 -17.07 -14.57 9.68
CA GLY A 127 -17.13 -13.73 8.49
C GLY A 127 -15.94 -13.88 7.55
N THR A 128 -15.82 -12.96 6.58
CA THR A 128 -14.78 -13.03 5.55
C THR A 128 -14.16 -11.66 5.30
N LYS A 129 -12.84 -11.60 5.27
CA LYS A 129 -12.08 -10.42 4.84
C LYS A 129 -11.37 -10.70 3.51
N ASN A 130 -11.41 -9.70 2.63
CA ASN A 130 -10.86 -9.81 1.29
C ASN A 130 -9.68 -8.83 1.09
N LEU A 131 -8.87 -9.09 0.07
CA LEU A 131 -7.77 -8.21 -0.35
C LEU A 131 -6.80 -7.84 0.78
N VAL A 132 -6.56 -8.75 1.71
CA VAL A 132 -5.62 -8.54 2.82
C VAL A 132 -4.21 -8.52 2.25
N LEU A 133 -3.58 -7.34 2.27
CA LEU A 133 -2.24 -7.13 1.73
C LEU A 133 -1.23 -7.95 2.52
N ASN A 134 -0.38 -8.70 1.80
CA ASN A 134 0.64 -9.57 2.40
C ASN A 134 0.09 -10.64 3.37
N GLY A 135 -1.21 -10.97 3.27
CA GLY A 135 -1.87 -11.88 4.22
C GLY A 135 -1.25 -13.28 4.27
N SER A 136 -0.63 -13.76 3.17
CA SER A 136 0.06 -15.06 3.11
C SER A 136 1.29 -15.15 4.03
N ASN A 137 1.94 -14.03 4.31
CA ASN A 137 3.17 -13.98 5.10
C ASN A 137 2.94 -13.47 6.53
N ALA A 138 1.74 -12.98 6.84
CA ALA A 138 1.44 -12.44 8.14
C ALA A 138 1.38 -13.53 9.21
N ASP A 139 1.95 -13.25 10.37
CA ASP A 139 1.86 -14.09 11.59
C ASP A 139 0.60 -13.74 12.38
N HIS A 140 0.14 -12.50 12.26
CA HIS A 140 -1.07 -12.00 12.90
C HIS A 140 -1.87 -11.10 11.96
N TYR A 141 -3.16 -10.98 12.23
CA TYR A 141 -4.09 -10.12 11.52
C TYR A 141 -4.79 -9.16 12.46
N LEU A 142 -4.75 -7.86 12.15
CA LEU A 142 -5.66 -6.88 12.75
C LEU A 142 -6.96 -6.94 11.97
N VAL A 143 -8.00 -7.49 12.55
CA VAL A 143 -9.29 -7.73 11.87
C VAL A 143 -10.31 -6.73 12.38
N THR A 144 -10.92 -5.97 11.45
CA THR A 144 -12.05 -5.10 11.79
C THR A 144 -13.34 -5.94 11.87
N VAL A 145 -14.09 -5.79 12.93
CA VAL A 145 -15.30 -6.57 13.20
C VAL A 145 -16.41 -5.68 13.74
N ASN A 146 -17.64 -6.09 13.56
CA ASN A 146 -18.79 -5.51 14.23
C ASN A 146 -19.07 -6.30 15.51
N HIS A 147 -18.98 -5.63 16.65
CA HIS A 147 -19.35 -6.18 17.95
C HIS A 147 -20.48 -5.34 18.56
N ASN A 148 -21.70 -5.88 18.57
CA ASN A 148 -22.89 -5.19 19.08
C ASN A 148 -23.10 -3.78 18.45
N GLU A 149 -23.02 -3.69 17.14
CA GLU A 149 -23.10 -2.45 16.35
C GLU A 149 -21.93 -1.47 16.57
N VAL A 150 -20.86 -1.89 17.23
CA VAL A 150 -19.66 -1.11 17.49
C VAL A 150 -18.49 -1.65 16.65
N THR A 151 -17.84 -0.77 15.91
CA THR A 151 -16.59 -1.11 15.20
C THR A 151 -15.52 -1.51 16.21
N THR A 152 -14.93 -2.69 16.03
CA THR A 152 -13.89 -3.22 16.91
C THR A 152 -12.73 -3.75 16.07
N ILE A 153 -11.51 -3.62 16.55
CA ILE A 153 -10.31 -4.22 15.96
C ILE A 153 -9.83 -5.33 16.89
N VAL A 154 -9.69 -6.54 16.36
CA VAL A 154 -9.17 -7.69 17.10
C VAL A 154 -7.88 -8.20 16.46
N LEU A 155 -6.96 -8.71 17.28
CA LEU A 155 -5.71 -9.33 16.84
C LEU A 155 -5.88 -10.85 16.80
N VAL A 156 -5.72 -11.45 15.63
CA VAL A 156 -5.90 -12.89 15.39
C VAL A 156 -4.58 -13.49 14.90
N SER A 157 -4.10 -14.57 15.55
CA SER A 157 -2.93 -15.32 15.05
C SER A 157 -3.30 -16.15 13.81
N LYS A 158 -2.35 -16.34 12.91
CA LYS A 158 -2.54 -17.19 11.70
C LYS A 158 -2.86 -18.65 12.03
N ASP A 159 -2.41 -19.13 13.19
CA ASP A 159 -2.55 -20.51 13.63
C ASP A 159 -3.82 -20.74 14.45
N THR A 160 -4.74 -19.75 14.49
CA THR A 160 -5.98 -19.87 15.26
C THR A 160 -6.96 -20.84 14.59
N ASP A 161 -7.52 -21.76 15.37
CA ASP A 161 -8.53 -22.70 14.89
C ASP A 161 -9.74 -21.97 14.33
N GLY A 162 -10.25 -22.45 13.17
CA GLY A 162 -11.38 -21.85 12.47
C GLY A 162 -10.99 -20.73 11.48
N LEU A 163 -9.71 -20.35 11.39
CA LEU A 163 -9.22 -19.45 10.35
C LEU A 163 -8.75 -20.24 9.12
N SER A 164 -9.25 -19.88 7.95
CA SER A 164 -8.73 -20.36 6.67
C SER A 164 -8.26 -19.21 5.79
N ILE A 165 -7.14 -19.42 5.08
CA ILE A 165 -6.43 -18.39 4.31
C ILE A 165 -6.32 -18.84 2.86
N ASN A 166 -6.91 -18.07 1.95
CA ASN A 166 -6.79 -18.28 0.50
C ASN A 166 -5.89 -17.21 -0.10
N ASN A 167 -4.79 -17.62 -0.72
CA ASN A 167 -3.77 -16.72 -1.23
C ASN A 167 -3.91 -16.47 -2.73
N PHE A 168 -3.70 -15.21 -3.15
CA PHE A 168 -3.78 -14.77 -4.53
C PHE A 168 -2.59 -13.86 -4.88
N LYS A 169 -2.40 -13.62 -6.19
CA LYS A 169 -1.50 -12.62 -6.73
C LYS A 169 -2.30 -11.49 -7.36
N THR A 170 -1.85 -10.26 -7.15
CA THR A 170 -2.36 -9.09 -7.89
C THR A 170 -1.76 -9.03 -9.29
N VAL A 171 -2.26 -8.12 -10.14
CA VAL A 171 -1.74 -7.91 -11.50
C VAL A 171 -0.25 -7.51 -11.52
N ASP A 172 0.26 -6.91 -10.46
CA ASP A 172 1.66 -6.52 -10.25
C ASP A 172 2.47 -7.54 -9.44
N ASP A 173 1.94 -8.77 -9.32
CA ASP A 173 2.54 -9.95 -8.68
C ASP A 173 2.72 -9.87 -7.15
N ARG A 174 2.12 -8.89 -6.47
CA ARG A 174 2.12 -8.83 -5.00
C ARG A 174 1.17 -9.85 -4.39
N ARG A 175 1.38 -10.19 -3.12
CA ARG A 175 0.56 -11.14 -2.38
C ARG A 175 -0.61 -10.45 -1.72
N ILE A 176 -1.79 -11.05 -1.88
CA ILE A 176 -3.01 -10.72 -1.16
C ILE A 176 -3.69 -12.00 -0.70
N SER A 177 -4.51 -11.90 0.33
CA SER A 177 -5.25 -13.05 0.84
C SER A 177 -6.72 -12.72 1.10
N GLN A 178 -7.53 -13.76 1.07
CA GLN A 178 -8.86 -13.78 1.65
C GLN A 178 -8.78 -14.59 2.95
N LEU A 179 -9.34 -14.06 4.02
CA LEU A 179 -9.43 -14.69 5.32
C LEU A 179 -10.88 -15.06 5.59
N ASN A 180 -11.15 -16.34 5.90
CA ASN A 180 -12.47 -16.80 6.32
C ASN A 180 -12.39 -17.25 7.78
N PHE A 181 -13.28 -16.72 8.60
CA PHE A 181 -13.39 -16.98 10.02
C PHE A 181 -14.67 -17.80 10.26
N GLU A 182 -14.53 -19.00 10.82
CA GLU A 182 -15.61 -19.91 11.16
C GLU A 182 -15.49 -20.28 12.65
N ASN A 183 -16.33 -19.64 13.48
CA ASN A 183 -16.33 -19.84 14.93
C ASN A 183 -14.95 -19.68 15.62
N VAL A 184 -14.19 -18.69 15.18
CA VAL A 184 -12.87 -18.37 15.73
C VAL A 184 -13.03 -17.77 17.13
N GLY A 185 -12.46 -18.44 18.15
CA GLY A 185 -12.49 -17.95 19.53
C GLY A 185 -11.59 -16.72 19.71
N ILE A 186 -12.11 -15.66 20.31
CA ILE A 186 -11.39 -14.43 20.63
C ILE A 186 -11.44 -14.17 22.13
N ASN A 187 -10.29 -13.92 22.74
CA ASN A 187 -10.19 -13.50 24.13
C ASN A 187 -10.27 -11.97 24.25
N ALA A 188 -10.74 -11.48 25.38
CA ALA A 188 -10.85 -10.04 25.62
C ALA A 188 -9.49 -9.29 25.50
N ASP A 189 -8.39 -9.98 25.80
CA ASP A 189 -7.03 -9.43 25.71
C ASP A 189 -6.46 -9.38 24.28
N GLN A 190 -7.25 -9.81 23.28
CA GLN A 190 -6.98 -9.66 21.84
C GLN A 190 -7.72 -8.48 21.22
N ILE A 191 -8.58 -7.77 21.97
CA ILE A 191 -9.24 -6.55 21.51
C ILE A 191 -8.22 -5.42 21.53
N VAL A 192 -7.98 -4.83 20.36
CA VAL A 192 -6.99 -3.76 20.15
C VAL A 192 -7.61 -2.38 20.37
N ALA A 193 -8.79 -2.14 19.81
CA ALA A 193 -9.53 -0.87 19.94
C ALA A 193 -11.02 -1.11 19.68
N THR A 194 -11.87 -0.21 20.20
CA THR A 194 -13.33 -0.26 20.03
C THR A 194 -13.92 1.12 19.79
N GLY A 195 -15.07 1.18 19.11
CA GLY A 195 -15.83 2.42 18.91
C GLY A 195 -15.08 3.48 18.12
N ASP A 196 -15.17 4.72 18.61
CA ASP A 196 -14.59 5.89 17.95
C ASP A 196 -13.06 5.76 17.79
N GLU A 197 -12.37 5.16 18.77
CA GLU A 197 -10.93 4.89 18.67
C GLU A 197 -10.63 3.97 17.48
N ALA A 198 -11.33 2.85 17.36
CA ALA A 198 -11.15 1.90 16.26
C ALA A 198 -11.44 2.55 14.90
N GLU A 199 -12.55 3.30 14.77
CA GLU A 199 -12.89 4.00 13.54
C GLU A 199 -11.84 5.03 13.12
N GLN A 200 -11.32 5.81 14.09
CA GLN A 200 -10.30 6.82 13.82
C GLN A 200 -8.97 6.17 13.41
N LEU A 201 -8.54 5.11 14.11
CA LEU A 201 -7.31 4.37 13.78
C LEU A 201 -7.37 3.78 12.37
N ILE A 202 -8.48 3.15 11.98
CA ILE A 202 -8.68 2.60 10.63
C ILE A 202 -8.64 3.73 9.59
N LYS A 203 -9.36 4.82 9.83
CA LYS A 203 -9.40 5.97 8.93
C LYS A 203 -8.03 6.57 8.71
N ASP A 204 -7.26 6.77 9.77
CA ASP A 204 -5.92 7.33 9.69
C ASP A 204 -4.96 6.38 8.98
N ALA A 205 -4.92 5.10 9.35
CA ALA A 205 -4.08 4.10 8.70
C ALA A 205 -4.35 4.02 7.18
N ILE A 206 -5.62 4.05 6.75
CA ILE A 206 -5.99 4.06 5.33
C ILE A 206 -5.52 5.35 4.64
N ASN A 207 -5.62 6.52 5.28
CA ASN A 207 -5.14 7.77 4.68
C ASN A 207 -3.61 7.83 4.61
N TYR A 208 -2.89 7.34 5.63
CA TYR A 208 -1.43 7.15 5.55
C TYR A 208 -1.05 6.18 4.43
N GLY A 209 -1.71 5.03 4.36
CA GLY A 209 -1.51 4.07 3.26
C GLY A 209 -1.79 4.68 1.89
N THR A 210 -2.85 5.50 1.77
CA THR A 210 -3.20 6.21 0.52
C THR A 210 -2.12 7.21 0.12
N LEU A 211 -1.58 7.97 1.07
CA LEU A 211 -0.45 8.89 0.83
C LEU A 211 0.78 8.11 0.34
N CYS A 212 1.15 7.03 1.05
CA CYS A 212 2.32 6.21 0.73
C CYS A 212 2.24 5.57 -0.67
N VAL A 213 1.11 4.95 -1.04
CA VAL A 213 0.98 4.37 -2.39
C VAL A 213 0.94 5.44 -3.48
N SER A 214 0.46 6.64 -3.16
CA SER A 214 0.49 7.78 -4.09
C SER A 214 1.93 8.29 -4.29
N ALA A 215 2.73 8.36 -3.23
CA ALA A 215 4.15 8.66 -3.30
C ALA A 215 4.93 7.59 -4.11
N GLU A 216 4.63 6.31 -3.89
CA GLU A 216 5.16 5.21 -4.69
C GLU A 216 4.85 5.40 -6.18
N ALA A 217 3.62 5.77 -6.52
CA ALA A 217 3.25 6.01 -7.91
C ALA A 217 3.98 7.21 -8.53
N VAL A 218 4.24 8.29 -7.77
CA VAL A 218 5.07 9.43 -8.24
C VAL A 218 6.48 8.94 -8.58
N GLY A 219 7.12 8.16 -7.73
CA GLY A 219 8.43 7.56 -8.00
C GLY A 219 8.41 6.59 -9.20
N CYS A 220 7.34 5.81 -9.35
CA CYS A 220 7.12 4.98 -10.54
C CYS A 220 7.03 5.82 -11.81
N MET A 221 6.28 6.94 -11.82
CA MET A 221 6.15 7.84 -12.97
C MET A 221 7.50 8.45 -13.35
N GLU A 222 8.26 8.94 -12.39
CA GLU A 222 9.60 9.50 -12.62
C GLU A 222 10.53 8.47 -13.30
N SER A 223 10.64 7.27 -12.76
CA SER A 223 11.44 6.22 -13.38
C SER A 223 10.91 5.79 -14.75
N CYS A 224 9.60 5.75 -14.93
CA CYS A 224 8.95 5.34 -16.16
C CYS A 224 9.27 6.31 -17.32
N TYR A 225 9.07 7.62 -17.11
CA TYR A 225 9.34 8.59 -18.16
C TYR A 225 10.84 8.72 -18.45
N LEU A 226 11.73 8.73 -17.45
CA LEU A 226 13.17 8.80 -17.65
C LEU A 226 13.69 7.62 -18.49
N LYS A 227 13.28 6.39 -18.17
CA LYS A 227 13.63 5.20 -18.95
C LYS A 227 13.08 5.25 -20.36
N THR A 228 11.89 5.82 -20.55
CA THR A 228 11.29 6.00 -21.88
C THR A 228 12.08 7.00 -22.72
N VAL A 229 12.51 8.12 -22.12
CA VAL A 229 13.38 9.11 -22.79
C VAL A 229 14.69 8.48 -23.23
N GLU A 230 15.35 7.73 -22.34
CA GLU A 230 16.63 7.05 -22.68
C GLU A 230 16.46 5.98 -23.77
N TYR A 231 15.38 5.21 -23.70
CA TYR A 231 15.07 4.22 -24.73
C TYR A 231 14.88 4.90 -26.11
N THR A 232 14.08 5.96 -26.18
CA THR A 232 13.79 6.66 -27.45
C THR A 232 15.01 7.33 -28.05
N LYS A 233 15.99 7.76 -27.24
CA LYS A 233 17.29 8.29 -27.70
C LYS A 233 18.17 7.20 -28.30
N SER A 234 18.11 5.97 -27.78
CA SER A 234 18.95 4.86 -28.22
C SER A 234 18.35 4.01 -29.34
N ARG A 235 17.00 4.05 -29.48
CA ARG A 235 16.29 3.27 -30.50
C ARG A 235 16.25 4.02 -31.83
N GLU A 236 16.84 3.43 -32.86
CA GLU A 236 16.83 3.98 -34.20
C GLU A 236 15.79 3.31 -35.10
N GLN A 237 15.04 4.11 -35.83
CA GLN A 237 14.13 3.72 -36.90
C GLN A 237 14.08 4.85 -37.96
N PHE A 238 13.85 4.47 -39.21
CA PHE A 238 13.82 5.44 -40.33
C PHE A 238 15.08 6.29 -40.44
N GLY A 239 16.25 5.69 -40.08
CA GLY A 239 17.57 6.31 -40.22
C GLY A 239 17.96 7.32 -39.15
N GLN A 240 17.22 7.38 -38.03
CA GLN A 240 17.53 8.28 -36.92
C GLN A 240 16.95 7.75 -35.57
N PRO A 241 17.40 8.26 -34.39
CA PRO A 241 16.77 8.01 -33.13
C PRO A 241 15.31 8.40 -33.13
N ILE A 242 14.44 7.56 -32.57
CA ILE A 242 12.99 7.84 -32.57
C ILE A 242 12.63 9.07 -31.72
N SER A 243 13.48 9.48 -30.79
CA SER A 243 13.35 10.72 -30.02
C SER A 243 13.36 11.99 -30.89
N ASN A 244 13.79 11.92 -32.16
CA ASN A 244 13.79 13.07 -33.08
C ASN A 244 12.43 13.34 -33.69
N PHE A 245 11.46 12.42 -33.55
CA PHE A 245 10.11 12.63 -34.07
C PHE A 245 9.28 13.47 -33.09
N GLN A 246 8.79 14.61 -33.56
CA GLN A 246 8.08 15.61 -32.75
C GLN A 246 6.88 15.01 -31.98
N VAL A 247 6.12 14.10 -32.59
CA VAL A 247 4.96 13.46 -31.94
C VAL A 247 5.38 12.63 -30.70
N LEU A 248 6.57 12.02 -30.72
CA LEU A 248 7.10 11.26 -29.58
C LEU A 248 7.67 12.21 -28.51
N GLN A 249 8.26 13.34 -28.93
CA GLN A 249 8.69 14.38 -28.00
C GLN A 249 7.50 14.95 -27.21
N HIS A 250 6.38 15.25 -27.88
CA HIS A 250 5.18 15.73 -27.20
C HIS A 250 4.68 14.71 -26.15
N LYS A 251 4.61 13.41 -26.49
CA LYS A 251 4.22 12.38 -25.53
C LYS A 251 5.16 12.32 -24.31
N MET A 252 6.46 12.39 -24.52
CA MET A 252 7.43 12.40 -23.39
C MET A 252 7.29 13.65 -22.52
N VAL A 253 6.99 14.81 -23.12
CA VAL A 253 6.70 16.04 -22.38
C VAL A 253 5.40 15.89 -21.59
N ASP A 254 4.34 15.31 -22.16
CA ASP A 254 3.08 15.07 -21.47
C ASP A 254 3.29 14.13 -20.27
N MET A 255 4.08 13.05 -20.43
CA MET A 255 4.44 12.14 -19.32
C MET A 255 5.15 12.88 -18.19
N PHE A 256 6.08 13.77 -18.51
CA PHE A 256 6.79 14.60 -17.54
C PHE A 256 5.82 15.55 -16.80
N ILE A 257 4.94 16.23 -17.53
CA ILE A 257 3.95 17.14 -16.93
C ILE A 257 3.04 16.40 -15.95
N GLU A 258 2.54 15.22 -16.31
CA GLU A 258 1.70 14.41 -15.43
C GLU A 258 2.43 14.02 -14.15
N ALA A 259 3.71 13.62 -14.26
CA ALA A 259 4.53 13.29 -13.11
C ALA A 259 4.75 14.49 -12.17
N GLU A 260 5.07 15.68 -12.71
CA GLU A 260 5.31 16.90 -11.94
C GLU A 260 4.04 17.44 -11.26
N LEU A 261 2.87 17.32 -11.93
CA LEU A 261 1.58 17.65 -11.32
C LEU A 261 1.30 16.76 -10.10
N CYS A 262 1.51 15.44 -10.24
CA CYS A 262 1.35 14.51 -9.12
C CYS A 262 2.35 14.78 -8.00
N LYS A 263 3.60 15.10 -8.33
CA LYS A 263 4.65 15.45 -7.35
C LYS A 263 4.30 16.71 -6.55
N SER A 264 3.77 17.71 -7.21
CA SER A 264 3.31 18.95 -6.54
C SER A 264 2.16 18.68 -5.57
N LEU A 265 1.19 17.83 -5.95
CA LEU A 265 0.10 17.41 -5.07
C LEU A 265 0.61 16.53 -3.92
N LEU A 266 1.61 15.69 -4.15
CA LEU A 266 2.26 14.90 -3.10
C LEU A 266 2.87 15.80 -2.03
N TYR A 267 3.64 16.80 -2.43
CA TYR A 267 4.25 17.76 -1.49
C TYR A 267 3.20 18.48 -0.65
N LYS A 268 2.12 18.95 -1.29
CA LYS A 268 1.01 19.53 -0.52
C LYS A 268 0.41 18.54 0.47
N SER A 269 0.12 17.32 0.03
CA SER A 269 -0.57 16.32 0.85
C SER A 269 0.27 15.85 2.04
N MET A 270 1.59 15.64 1.86
CA MET A 270 2.47 15.23 2.95
C MET A 270 2.65 16.35 3.99
N ILE A 271 2.66 17.63 3.57
CA ILE A 271 2.72 18.78 4.47
C ILE A 271 1.40 18.89 5.26
N ASP A 272 0.24 18.84 4.57
CA ASP A 272 -1.07 18.90 5.24
C ASP A 272 -1.24 17.76 6.27
N MET A 273 -0.73 16.56 5.97
CA MET A 273 -0.73 15.43 6.91
C MET A 273 0.24 15.64 8.09
N HIS A 274 1.43 16.18 7.83
CA HIS A 274 2.45 16.44 8.85
C HIS A 274 1.99 17.51 9.84
N GLU A 275 1.43 18.60 9.33
CA GLU A 275 0.91 19.72 10.13
C GLU A 275 -0.46 19.42 10.76
N ASN A 276 -1.03 18.25 10.47
CA ASN A 276 -2.37 17.85 10.92
C ASN A 276 -3.48 18.85 10.54
N ASN A 277 -3.38 19.45 9.35
CA ASN A 277 -4.35 20.42 8.85
C ASN A 277 -5.75 19.81 8.68
N ASP A 278 -6.80 20.62 8.82
CA ASP A 278 -8.19 20.20 8.62
C ASP A 278 -8.43 19.63 7.20
N SER A 279 -7.65 20.12 6.22
CA SER A 279 -7.72 19.68 4.82
C SER A 279 -6.93 18.39 4.51
N LYS A 280 -6.22 17.79 5.47
CA LYS A 280 -5.29 16.67 5.23
C LYS A 280 -5.89 15.50 4.44
N TYR A 281 -7.08 15.04 4.80
CA TYR A 281 -7.73 13.93 4.09
C TYR A 281 -8.26 14.33 2.71
N ARG A 282 -8.65 15.61 2.55
CA ARG A 282 -9.06 16.16 1.27
C ARG A 282 -7.89 16.25 0.31
N SER A 283 -6.73 16.72 0.78
CA SER A 283 -5.49 16.79 0.00
C SER A 283 -5.03 15.40 -0.47
N VAL A 284 -5.04 14.40 0.43
CA VAL A 284 -4.73 13.00 0.09
C VAL A 284 -5.70 12.44 -0.96
N SER A 285 -7.00 12.80 -0.88
CA SER A 285 -7.99 12.37 -1.87
C SER A 285 -7.76 13.02 -3.23
N ALA A 286 -7.39 14.32 -3.28
CA ALA A 286 -7.02 15.01 -4.52
C ALA A 286 -5.79 14.34 -5.17
N LEU A 287 -4.74 14.10 -4.37
CA LEU A 287 -3.53 13.40 -4.82
C LEU A 287 -3.86 12.02 -5.39
N LYS A 288 -4.59 11.19 -4.65
CA LYS A 288 -4.90 9.80 -5.05
C LYS A 288 -5.73 9.76 -6.34
N SER A 289 -6.68 10.69 -6.49
CA SER A 289 -7.45 10.82 -7.72
C SER A 289 -6.56 11.15 -8.91
N GLN A 290 -5.68 12.16 -8.78
CA GLN A 290 -4.77 12.55 -9.86
C GLN A 290 -3.78 11.44 -10.20
N VAL A 291 -3.16 10.82 -9.20
CA VAL A 291 -2.20 9.72 -9.37
C VAL A 291 -2.80 8.53 -10.10
N GLY A 292 -4.07 8.17 -9.82
CA GLY A 292 -4.75 7.07 -10.49
C GLY A 292 -4.94 7.32 -11.99
N LEU A 293 -5.25 8.55 -12.38
CA LEU A 293 -5.40 8.97 -13.78
C LEU A 293 -4.05 9.12 -14.49
N SER A 294 -3.15 9.90 -13.90
CA SER A 294 -1.84 10.21 -14.47
C SER A 294 -0.93 8.99 -14.57
N GLY A 295 -0.89 8.13 -13.55
CA GLY A 295 -0.06 6.94 -13.54
C GLY A 295 -0.41 5.97 -14.68
N LYS A 296 -1.70 5.75 -14.90
CA LYS A 296 -2.19 4.93 -16.01
C LYS A 296 -1.78 5.53 -17.36
N LYS A 297 -2.01 6.84 -17.57
CA LYS A 297 -1.64 7.55 -18.79
C LYS A 297 -0.14 7.47 -19.06
N VAL A 298 0.70 7.75 -18.06
CA VAL A 298 2.17 7.66 -18.18
C VAL A 298 2.61 6.24 -18.52
N GLY A 299 2.04 5.24 -17.87
CA GLY A 299 2.36 3.84 -18.13
C GLY A 299 1.96 3.39 -19.54
N GLU A 300 0.77 3.75 -20.01
CA GLU A 300 0.27 3.44 -21.36
C GLU A 300 1.11 4.13 -22.45
N ASP A 301 1.45 5.41 -22.30
CA ASP A 301 2.31 6.13 -23.21
C ASP A 301 3.74 5.57 -23.23
N ALA A 302 4.28 5.17 -22.08
CA ALA A 302 5.58 4.50 -22.01
C ALA A 302 5.58 3.16 -22.76
N VAL A 303 4.59 2.31 -22.56
CA VAL A 303 4.44 1.04 -23.29
C VAL A 303 4.34 1.31 -24.80
N GLN A 304 3.53 2.28 -25.20
CA GLN A 304 3.38 2.65 -26.61
C GLN A 304 4.69 3.10 -27.24
N LEU A 305 5.50 3.94 -26.53
CA LEU A 305 6.78 4.45 -27.00
C LEU A 305 7.87 3.36 -27.10
N HIS A 306 7.76 2.30 -26.30
CA HIS A 306 8.64 1.12 -26.39
C HIS A 306 8.18 0.10 -27.46
N GLY A 307 6.94 0.23 -27.95
CA GLY A 307 6.35 -0.71 -28.92
C GLY A 307 6.32 -2.15 -28.36
N GLY A 308 6.59 -3.15 -29.19
CA GLY A 308 6.58 -4.56 -28.77
C GLY A 308 7.48 -4.87 -27.56
N MET A 309 8.57 -4.12 -27.36
CA MET A 309 9.44 -4.26 -26.18
C MET A 309 8.75 -3.81 -24.90
N GLY A 310 7.82 -2.86 -24.94
CA GLY A 310 7.10 -2.35 -23.76
C GLY A 310 6.17 -3.37 -23.09
N VAL A 311 5.76 -4.41 -23.81
CA VAL A 311 4.91 -5.50 -23.30
C VAL A 311 5.71 -6.77 -22.96
N SER A 312 7.04 -6.78 -23.22
CA SER A 312 7.87 -7.93 -22.87
C SER A 312 8.18 -7.94 -21.37
N GLU A 313 8.21 -9.12 -20.76
CA GLU A 313 8.59 -9.27 -19.35
C GLU A 313 10.07 -8.88 -19.10
N GLU A 314 10.89 -8.76 -20.15
CA GLU A 314 12.28 -8.32 -20.05
C GLU A 314 12.41 -6.81 -19.75
N MET A 315 11.42 -5.99 -20.11
CA MET A 315 11.45 -4.54 -19.89
C MET A 315 10.66 -4.16 -18.64
N SER A 316 11.22 -3.27 -17.82
CA SER A 316 10.56 -2.82 -16.57
C SER A 316 9.31 -1.96 -16.81
N ILE A 317 9.09 -1.49 -18.03
CA ILE A 317 7.99 -0.57 -18.37
C ILE A 317 6.63 -1.22 -18.13
N GLY A 318 6.44 -2.47 -18.58
CA GLY A 318 5.22 -3.22 -18.31
C GLY A 318 4.93 -3.41 -16.81
N HIS A 319 5.97 -3.57 -15.98
CA HIS A 319 5.82 -3.68 -14.54
C HIS A 319 5.38 -2.37 -13.88
N TYR A 320 5.82 -1.21 -14.37
CA TYR A 320 5.30 0.09 -13.92
C TYR A 320 3.82 0.25 -14.25
N LEU A 321 3.39 -0.10 -15.47
CA LEU A 321 1.97 -0.05 -15.83
C LEU A 321 1.13 -0.97 -14.95
N LYS A 322 1.55 -2.22 -14.73
CA LYS A 322 0.89 -3.16 -13.81
C LYS A 322 0.79 -2.55 -12.38
N ARG A 323 1.85 -1.88 -11.91
CA ARG A 323 1.84 -1.23 -10.59
C ARG A 323 0.90 -0.04 -10.53
N PHE A 324 0.82 0.81 -11.55
CA PHE A 324 -0.15 1.91 -11.60
C PHE A 324 -1.61 1.41 -11.52
N ILE A 325 -1.94 0.33 -12.25
CA ILE A 325 -3.25 -0.30 -12.22
C ILE A 325 -3.58 -0.81 -10.80
N ALA A 326 -2.62 -1.47 -10.16
CA ALA A 326 -2.78 -1.97 -8.79
C ALA A 326 -2.95 -0.82 -7.79
N ILE A 327 -2.12 0.24 -7.87
CA ILE A 327 -2.21 1.42 -7.00
C ILE A 327 -3.55 2.13 -7.19
N ASP A 328 -4.06 2.29 -8.42
CA ASP A 328 -5.36 2.94 -8.62
C ASP A 328 -6.47 2.23 -7.85
N SER A 329 -6.45 0.90 -7.80
CA SER A 329 -7.47 0.13 -7.06
C SER A 329 -7.26 0.05 -5.55
N GLN A 330 -6.06 0.35 -5.01
CA GLN A 330 -5.79 0.31 -3.58
C GLN A 330 -6.40 1.51 -2.83
N PHE A 331 -7.07 1.26 -1.71
CA PHE A 331 -7.69 2.28 -0.84
C PHE A 331 -8.73 3.18 -1.50
N GLY A 332 -9.21 2.83 -2.67
CA GLY A 332 -10.12 3.61 -3.49
C GLY A 332 -9.51 4.03 -4.82
N ASN A 333 -10.29 3.92 -5.89
CA ASN A 333 -9.86 4.33 -7.21
C ASN A 333 -9.95 5.85 -7.42
N SER A 334 -9.44 6.32 -8.55
CA SER A 334 -9.43 7.74 -8.92
C SER A 334 -10.82 8.39 -8.83
N TYR A 335 -11.89 7.71 -9.25
CA TYR A 335 -13.26 8.24 -9.21
C TYR A 335 -13.83 8.29 -7.78
N PHE A 336 -13.55 7.28 -6.95
CA PHE A 336 -13.91 7.28 -5.55
C PHE A 336 -13.30 8.48 -4.82
N HIS A 337 -12.01 8.71 -5.02
CA HIS A 337 -11.30 9.83 -4.40
C HIS A 337 -11.71 11.20 -4.95
N LEU A 338 -12.05 11.29 -6.24
CA LEU A 338 -12.62 12.52 -6.81
C LEU A 338 -13.97 12.86 -6.16
N LYS A 339 -14.84 11.86 -5.96
CA LYS A 339 -16.11 12.05 -5.26
C LYS A 339 -15.90 12.46 -3.80
N LYS A 340 -14.95 11.81 -3.11
CA LYS A 340 -14.60 12.14 -1.74
C LYS A 340 -14.06 13.57 -1.61
N PHE A 341 -13.19 14.01 -2.52
CA PHE A 341 -12.66 15.37 -2.59
C PHE A 341 -13.75 16.42 -2.78
N ASN A 342 -14.75 16.15 -3.61
CA ASN A 342 -15.85 17.09 -3.88
C ASN A 342 -16.85 17.20 -2.71
N ASN A 343 -16.94 16.18 -1.85
CA ASN A 343 -17.91 16.12 -0.74
C ASN A 343 -17.28 16.50 0.62
N SER A 344 -15.99 16.80 0.66
CA SER A 344 -15.24 17.14 1.88
C SER A 344 -14.98 18.64 2.03
#